data_d1567a3757b653aa0ec79a623f2903ea
#
_entry.id   d1567a3757b653aa0ec79a623f2903ea
#
_cell.length_a   1.000
_cell.length_b   1.000
_cell.length_c   1.000
_cell.angle_alpha   90.00
_cell.angle_beta   90.00
_cell.angle_gamma   90.00
#
_symmetry.space_group_name_H-M   'P 1'
#
loop_
_entity.id
_entity.type
_entity.pdbx_description
1 polymer ?
#
loop_
_entity_poly.entity_id
_entity_poly.type
_entity_poly.pdbx_seq_one_letter_code
_entity_poly.pdbx_strand_id
1 'polypeptide(L)'
;EIRLSLVGSEMCIRDSFITAINDYIQRTRRYLSFDMEVIPELKNTKSLSADVQKEKEGELILKALQPGDVVVLLDEGGKEMRSIEFADYMKRKMNTVNKRLVFIIGGPYGFSPKVYEAAHEKLSLSRMTFSHQMIRLIFVEQLYRAMTILNGGPYHHE
;
A
#
# COMPACT_ATOMS: atom_id res chain seq x y z
N GLU A 1 4.20 -10.30 16.69
CA GLU A 1 4.91 -9.81 15.51
C GLU A 1 3.91 -9.34 14.46
N ILE A 2 3.97 -8.07 14.09
CA ILE A 2 3.08 -7.50 13.06
C ILE A 2 3.57 -7.93 11.68
N ARG A 3 2.64 -8.41 10.87
CA ARG A 3 2.87 -8.61 9.45
C ARG A 3 2.32 -7.41 8.69
N LEU A 4 3.17 -6.77 7.91
CA LEU A 4 2.78 -5.72 7.00
C LEU A 4 2.56 -6.29 5.61
N SER A 5 1.48 -5.93 4.97
CA SER A 5 1.17 -6.36 3.62
C SER A 5 0.80 -5.17 2.73
N LEU A 6 1.29 -5.19 1.52
CA LEU A 6 0.91 -4.26 0.47
C LEU A 6 0.18 -5.04 -0.62
N VAL A 7 -1.03 -4.63 -0.92
CA VAL A 7 -1.87 -5.26 -1.94
C VAL A 7 -2.10 -4.27 -3.07
N GLY A 8 -1.90 -4.69 -4.30
CA GLY A 8 -2.12 -3.84 -5.46
C GLY A 8 -2.33 -4.65 -6.74
N SER A 9 -2.95 -4.06 -7.75
CA SER A 9 -3.17 -4.70 -9.03
C SER A 9 -1.88 -4.81 -9.85
N GLU A 10 -1.78 -5.89 -10.61
CA GLU A 10 -0.72 -6.10 -11.58
C GLU A 10 -1.03 -5.29 -12.83
N MET A 11 -0.37 -4.16 -13.02
CA MET A 11 -0.28 -3.53 -14.32
C MET A 11 1.13 -3.75 -14.86
N CYS A 12 1.29 -3.78 -16.18
CA CYS A 12 2.56 -4.02 -16.87
C CYS A 12 3.73 -3.27 -16.19
N ILE A 13 4.44 -3.96 -15.31
CA ILE A 13 5.53 -3.39 -14.51
C ILE A 13 6.82 -3.50 -15.31
N ARG A 14 7.48 -2.37 -15.56
CA ARG A 14 8.79 -2.38 -16.19
C ARG A 14 9.83 -2.96 -15.23
N ASP A 15 10.78 -3.73 -15.76
CA ASP A 15 11.83 -4.40 -14.97
C ASP A 15 12.59 -3.46 -14.03
N SER A 16 12.82 -2.21 -14.45
CA SER A 16 13.47 -1.19 -13.62
C SER A 16 12.68 -0.85 -12.34
N PHE A 17 11.35 -0.81 -12.42
CA PHE A 17 10.51 -0.61 -11.24
C PHE A 17 10.52 -1.82 -10.31
N ILE A 18 10.45 -3.03 -10.87
CA ILE A 18 10.52 -4.27 -10.10
C ILE A 18 11.80 -4.33 -9.29
N THR A 19 12.93 -4.04 -9.91
CA THR A 19 14.25 -4.05 -9.26
C THR A 19 14.30 -3.04 -8.11
N ALA A 20 13.86 -1.80 -8.35
CA ALA A 20 13.85 -0.76 -7.33
C ALA A 20 12.90 -1.09 -6.17
N ILE A 21 11.69 -1.56 -6.45
CA ILE A 21 10.71 -1.96 -5.45
C ILE A 21 11.26 -3.09 -4.58
N ASN A 22 11.83 -4.12 -5.21
CA ASN A 22 12.39 -5.27 -4.50
C ASN A 22 13.59 -4.88 -3.60
N ASP A 23 14.40 -3.94 -4.02
CA ASP A 23 15.51 -3.43 -3.20
C ASP A 23 14.98 -2.82 -1.90
N TYR A 24 13.98 -1.96 -1.95
CA TYR A 24 13.38 -1.37 -0.75
C TYR A 24 12.62 -2.40 0.10
N ILE A 25 11.95 -3.36 -0.51
CA ILE A 25 11.30 -4.46 0.22
C ILE A 25 12.34 -5.23 1.03
N GLN A 26 13.47 -5.61 0.43
CA GLN A 26 14.53 -6.36 1.11
C GLN A 26 15.15 -5.55 2.26
N ARG A 27 15.37 -4.27 2.06
CA ARG A 27 15.87 -3.38 3.12
C ARG A 27 14.87 -3.26 4.27
N THR A 28 13.59 -3.12 3.96
CA THR A 28 12.51 -2.99 4.95
C THR A 28 12.35 -4.28 5.78
N ARG A 29 12.52 -5.44 5.16
CA ARG A 29 12.44 -6.74 5.85
C ARG A 29 13.47 -6.94 6.97
N ARG A 30 14.51 -6.13 7.01
CA ARG A 30 15.46 -6.13 8.15
C ARG A 30 14.84 -5.58 9.42
N TYR A 31 13.78 -4.80 9.32
CA TYR A 31 13.12 -4.13 10.45
C TYR A 31 11.79 -4.76 10.82
N LEU A 32 11.06 -5.28 9.86
CA LEU A 32 9.74 -5.86 10.09
C LEU A 32 9.39 -6.89 9.00
N SER A 33 8.46 -7.79 9.33
CA SER A 33 7.91 -8.72 8.34
C SER A 33 7.03 -7.96 7.35
N PHE A 34 7.41 -7.99 6.10
CA PHE A 34 6.73 -7.27 5.02
C PHE A 34 6.57 -8.16 3.79
N ASP A 35 5.34 -8.29 3.33
CA ASP A 35 4.99 -9.00 2.11
C ASP A 35 4.21 -8.08 1.17
N MET A 36 4.48 -8.20 -0.12
CA MET A 36 3.70 -7.55 -1.17
C MET A 36 2.91 -8.60 -1.94
N GLU A 37 1.59 -8.44 -1.95
CA GLU A 37 0.70 -9.29 -2.72
C GLU A 37 0.20 -8.52 -3.93
N VAL A 38 0.39 -9.12 -5.11
CA VAL A 38 -0.04 -8.53 -6.37
C VAL A 38 -1.32 -9.22 -6.83
N ILE A 39 -2.39 -8.44 -6.97
CA ILE A 39 -3.67 -8.95 -7.47
C ILE A 39 -3.60 -9.03 -9.00
N PRO A 40 -3.95 -10.17 -9.60
CA PRO A 40 -3.94 -10.33 -11.05
C PRO A 40 -4.81 -9.28 -11.75
N GLU A 41 -4.32 -8.78 -12.88
CA GLU A 41 -5.07 -7.86 -13.72
C GLU A 41 -6.33 -8.54 -14.27
N LEU A 42 -7.43 -7.79 -14.29
CA LEU A 42 -8.67 -8.26 -14.91
C LEU A 42 -8.49 -8.42 -16.42
N LYS A 43 -8.94 -9.54 -16.94
CA LYS A 43 -8.96 -9.81 -18.39
C LYS A 43 -10.24 -9.26 -19.01
N ASN A 44 -10.13 -8.87 -20.31
CA ASN A 44 -11.28 -8.42 -21.10
C ASN A 44 -12.00 -7.18 -20.55
N THR A 45 -11.24 -6.20 -20.06
CA THR A 45 -11.80 -4.99 -19.45
C THR A 45 -12.32 -3.96 -20.47
N LYS A 46 -12.01 -4.11 -21.75
CA LYS A 46 -12.37 -3.15 -22.80
C LYS A 46 -13.88 -2.91 -22.94
N SER A 47 -14.69 -3.93 -22.60
CA SER A 47 -16.17 -3.86 -22.65
C SER A 47 -16.81 -3.47 -21.33
N LEU A 48 -16.03 -3.29 -20.27
CA LEU A 48 -16.53 -2.99 -18.93
C LEU A 48 -16.57 -1.48 -18.71
N SER A 49 -17.61 -1.01 -18.04
CA SER A 49 -17.63 0.35 -17.50
C SER A 49 -16.61 0.48 -16.37
N ALA A 50 -16.20 1.71 -16.08
CA ALA A 50 -15.30 2.01 -14.96
C ALA A 50 -15.85 1.48 -13.63
N ASP A 51 -17.16 1.61 -13.41
CA ASP A 51 -17.82 1.16 -12.17
C ASP A 51 -17.78 -0.37 -12.04
N VAL A 52 -18.07 -1.10 -13.13
CA VAL A 52 -18.03 -2.57 -13.15
C VAL A 52 -16.60 -3.06 -12.94
N GLN A 53 -15.61 -2.44 -13.57
CA GLN A 53 -14.21 -2.80 -13.39
C GLN A 53 -13.80 -2.58 -11.92
N LYS A 54 -14.13 -1.45 -11.36
CA LYS A 54 -13.86 -1.10 -9.96
C LYS A 54 -14.48 -2.09 -8.98
N GLU A 55 -15.72 -2.54 -9.22
CA GLU A 55 -16.39 -3.56 -8.41
C GLU A 55 -15.66 -4.91 -8.48
N LYS A 56 -15.29 -5.36 -9.67
CA LYS A 56 -14.56 -6.63 -9.84
C LYS A 56 -13.18 -6.60 -9.21
N GLU A 57 -12.44 -5.53 -9.36
CA GLU A 57 -11.16 -5.33 -8.68
C GLU A 57 -11.35 -5.33 -7.17
N GLY A 58 -12.40 -4.67 -6.68
CA GLY A 58 -12.77 -4.64 -5.27
C GLY A 58 -13.04 -6.03 -4.69
N GLU A 59 -13.71 -6.89 -5.42
CA GLU A 59 -13.94 -8.29 -5.01
C GLU A 59 -12.62 -9.06 -4.84
N LEU A 60 -11.67 -8.85 -5.73
CA LEU A 60 -10.36 -9.49 -5.64
C LEU A 60 -9.58 -8.97 -4.44
N ILE A 61 -9.65 -7.66 -4.17
CA ILE A 61 -9.03 -7.03 -2.99
C ILE A 61 -9.62 -7.64 -1.71
N LEU A 62 -10.94 -7.70 -1.61
CA LEU A 62 -11.63 -8.23 -0.43
C LEU A 62 -11.30 -9.70 -0.17
N LYS A 63 -11.11 -10.50 -1.21
CA LYS A 63 -10.68 -11.91 -1.09
C LYS A 63 -9.25 -12.05 -0.52
N ALA A 64 -8.39 -11.06 -0.74
CA ALA A 64 -7.02 -11.07 -0.22
C ALA A 64 -6.96 -10.70 1.28
N LEU A 65 -8.02 -10.14 1.84
CA LEU A 65 -8.09 -9.75 3.24
C LEU A 65 -8.39 -10.96 4.12
N GLN A 66 -7.89 -10.90 5.36
CA GLN A 66 -8.08 -11.92 6.38
C GLN A 66 -8.83 -11.34 7.60
N PRO A 67 -9.53 -12.17 8.37
CA PRO A 67 -10.17 -11.71 9.62
C PRO A 67 -9.15 -11.07 10.56
N GLY A 68 -9.49 -9.89 11.07
CA GLY A 68 -8.63 -9.15 12.00
C GLY A 68 -7.61 -8.24 11.33
N ASP A 69 -7.58 -8.15 10.00
CA ASP A 69 -6.74 -7.19 9.29
C ASP A 69 -7.15 -5.76 9.62
N VAL A 70 -6.16 -4.90 9.82
CA VAL A 70 -6.34 -3.46 9.84
C VAL A 70 -6.00 -2.94 8.46
N VAL A 71 -6.98 -2.35 7.79
CA VAL A 71 -6.91 -1.97 6.37
C VAL A 71 -6.76 -0.47 6.22
N VAL A 72 -5.71 -0.06 5.53
CA VAL A 72 -5.42 1.34 5.18
C VAL A 72 -5.39 1.47 3.66
N LEU A 73 -6.24 2.30 3.12
CA LEU A 73 -6.24 2.59 1.69
C LEU A 73 -5.26 3.71 1.37
N LEU A 74 -4.43 3.50 0.36
CA LEU A 74 -3.63 4.57 -0.24
C LEU A 74 -4.51 5.32 -1.25
N ASP A 75 -5.02 6.46 -0.82
CA ASP A 75 -6.05 7.22 -1.53
C ASP A 75 -5.72 8.71 -1.45
N GLU A 76 -5.80 9.42 -2.58
CA GLU A 76 -5.49 10.86 -2.64
C GLU A 76 -6.38 11.72 -1.72
N GLY A 77 -7.57 11.23 -1.37
CA GLY A 77 -8.47 11.85 -0.39
C GLY A 77 -8.16 11.51 1.07
N GLY A 78 -7.11 10.73 1.33
CA GLY A 78 -6.71 10.37 2.68
C GLY A 78 -5.92 11.45 3.40
N LYS A 79 -5.51 11.13 4.64
CA LYS A 79 -4.69 12.03 5.44
C LYS A 79 -3.27 12.11 4.88
N GLU A 80 -2.78 13.31 4.64
CA GLU A 80 -1.39 13.56 4.28
C GLU A 80 -0.51 13.61 5.52
N MET A 81 0.71 13.10 5.41
CA MET A 81 1.70 13.09 6.49
C MET A 81 3.08 13.44 5.95
N ARG A 82 3.88 14.13 6.76
CA ARG A 82 5.32 14.23 6.54
C ARG A 82 5.98 12.88 6.87
N SER A 83 7.18 12.66 6.36
CA SER A 83 7.89 11.38 6.59
C SER A 83 8.08 11.04 8.07
N ILE A 84 8.35 12.04 8.90
CA ILE A 84 8.47 11.86 10.36
C ILE A 84 7.11 11.49 10.97
N GLU A 85 6.05 12.14 10.55
CA GLU A 85 4.69 11.81 11.03
C GLU A 85 4.27 10.40 10.61
N PHE A 86 4.66 9.98 9.42
CA PHE A 86 4.43 8.62 8.96
C PHE A 86 5.23 7.59 9.79
N ALA A 87 6.46 7.92 10.17
CA ALA A 87 7.23 7.07 11.08
C ALA A 87 6.53 6.90 12.44
N ASP A 88 6.02 7.98 13.03
CA ASP A 88 5.24 7.92 14.27
C ASP A 88 3.95 7.14 14.10
N TYR A 89 3.26 7.31 12.98
CA TYR A 89 2.09 6.54 12.61
C TYR A 89 2.40 5.03 12.57
N MET A 90 3.48 4.64 11.91
CA MET A 90 3.91 3.24 11.85
C MET A 90 4.25 2.68 13.22
N LYS A 91 4.92 3.46 14.07
CA LYS A 91 5.23 3.08 15.45
C LYS A 91 3.96 2.77 16.23
N ARG A 92 2.96 3.63 16.16
CA ARG A 92 1.67 3.42 16.83
C ARG A 92 0.94 2.19 16.30
N LYS A 93 0.92 2.00 14.98
CA LYS A 93 0.30 0.81 14.37
C LYS A 93 1.01 -0.48 14.77
N MET A 94 2.33 -0.48 14.78
CA MET A 94 3.12 -1.63 15.21
C MET A 94 2.86 -2.02 16.68
N ASN A 95 2.51 -1.05 17.52
CA ASN A 95 2.20 -1.29 18.93
C ASN A 95 0.74 -1.70 19.18
N THR A 96 -0.18 -1.38 18.28
CA THR A 96 -1.63 -1.56 18.49
C THR A 96 -2.25 -2.63 17.61
N VAL A 97 -1.68 -2.91 16.44
CA VAL A 97 -2.20 -3.94 15.53
C VAL A 97 -1.66 -5.30 15.93
N ASN A 98 -2.57 -6.24 16.24
CA ASN A 98 -2.21 -7.55 16.76
C ASN A 98 -1.93 -8.60 15.68
N LYS A 99 -2.50 -8.46 14.49
CA LYS A 99 -2.39 -9.44 13.41
C LYS A 99 -1.67 -8.86 12.20
N ARG A 100 -2.42 -8.30 11.27
CA ARG A 100 -1.85 -7.81 10.01
C ARG A 100 -2.30 -6.39 9.74
N LEU A 101 -1.35 -5.54 9.38
CA LEU A 101 -1.60 -4.19 8.84
C LEU A 101 -1.46 -4.26 7.32
N VAL A 102 -2.54 -3.93 6.62
CA VAL A 102 -2.61 -4.05 5.16
C VAL A 102 -2.78 -2.67 4.54
N PHE A 103 -1.84 -2.28 3.71
CA PHE A 103 -1.98 -1.11 2.84
C PHE A 103 -2.42 -1.57 1.46
N ILE A 104 -3.42 -0.90 0.89
CA ILE A 104 -3.98 -1.25 -0.40
C ILE A 104 -3.78 -0.12 -1.39
N ILE A 105 -3.22 -0.45 -2.55
CA ILE A 105 -3.13 0.43 -3.70
C ILE A 105 -4.27 0.07 -4.66
N GLY A 106 -5.09 1.05 -5.00
CA GLY A 106 -6.22 0.85 -5.90
C GLY A 106 -5.84 0.75 -7.37
N GLY A 107 -6.79 0.33 -8.18
CA GLY A 107 -6.69 0.33 -9.64
C GLY A 107 -6.89 1.73 -10.25
N PRO A 108 -6.92 1.83 -11.59
CA PRO A 108 -6.97 3.12 -12.29
C PRO A 108 -8.23 3.96 -12.00
N TYR A 109 -9.28 3.33 -11.50
CA TYR A 109 -10.54 4.00 -11.18
C TYR A 109 -10.79 4.17 -9.68
N GLY A 110 -9.78 3.89 -8.84
CA GLY A 110 -9.90 3.96 -7.40
C GLY A 110 -10.54 2.72 -6.78
N PHE A 111 -11.20 2.88 -5.64
CA PHE A 111 -11.78 1.79 -4.88
C PHE A 111 -13.30 1.73 -5.03
N SER A 112 -13.86 0.51 -4.99
CA SER A 112 -15.31 0.32 -4.92
C SER A 112 -15.86 0.75 -3.54
N PRO A 113 -17.19 1.03 -3.44
CA PRO A 113 -17.81 1.32 -2.16
C PRO A 113 -17.58 0.24 -1.10
N LYS A 114 -17.61 -1.03 -1.49
CA LYS A 114 -17.37 -2.16 -0.57
C LYS A 114 -15.96 -2.17 0.00
N VAL A 115 -14.96 -1.77 -0.79
CA VAL A 115 -13.58 -1.64 -0.30
C VAL A 115 -13.47 -0.49 0.69
N TYR A 116 -14.10 0.66 0.40
CA TYR A 116 -14.15 1.77 1.36
C TYR A 116 -14.81 1.38 2.67
N GLU A 117 -15.88 0.60 2.64
CA GLU A 117 -16.55 0.10 3.85
C GLU A 117 -15.68 -0.84 4.67
N ALA A 118 -14.85 -1.66 4.02
CA ALA A 118 -13.93 -2.58 4.68
C ALA A 118 -12.69 -1.88 5.24
N ALA A 119 -12.41 -0.66 4.82
CA ALA A 119 -11.22 0.08 5.25
C ALA A 119 -11.41 0.74 6.61
N HIS A 120 -10.34 0.77 7.39
CA HIS A 120 -10.29 1.45 8.69
C HIS A 120 -9.79 2.88 8.54
N GLU A 121 -8.85 3.12 7.64
CA GLU A 121 -8.22 4.41 7.43
C GLU A 121 -7.87 4.64 5.96
N LYS A 122 -7.62 5.91 5.62
CA LYS A 122 -7.09 6.33 4.33
C LYS A 122 -5.85 7.18 4.55
N LEU A 123 -4.80 6.90 3.77
CA LEU A 123 -3.54 7.64 3.78
C LEU A 123 -3.28 8.18 2.38
N SER A 124 -2.96 9.46 2.27
CA SER A 124 -2.54 10.07 1.02
C SER A 124 -1.03 10.28 1.00
N LEU A 125 -0.37 9.72 -0.01
CA LEU A 125 1.05 9.97 -0.26
C LEU A 125 1.25 11.31 -0.99
N SER A 126 0.24 11.75 -1.73
CA SER A 126 0.20 13.02 -2.43
C SER A 126 -1.21 13.28 -2.96
N ARG A 127 -1.59 14.54 -3.14
CA ARG A 127 -2.80 14.90 -3.89
C ARG A 127 -2.61 14.82 -5.40
N MET A 128 -1.37 14.65 -5.85
CA MET A 128 -1.07 14.40 -7.26
C MET A 128 -1.36 12.96 -7.62
N THR A 129 -1.76 12.74 -8.86
CA THR A 129 -2.00 11.39 -9.38
C THR A 129 -0.70 10.78 -9.88
N PHE A 130 -0.40 9.56 -9.46
CA PHE A 130 0.76 8.79 -9.91
C PHE A 130 0.30 7.48 -10.56
N SER A 131 1.15 6.93 -11.42
CA SER A 131 0.96 5.57 -11.89
C SER A 131 1.05 4.57 -10.72
N HIS A 132 0.39 3.41 -10.84
CA HIS A 132 0.42 2.37 -9.79
C HIS A 132 1.82 1.90 -9.47
N GLN A 133 2.67 1.80 -10.47
CA GLN A 133 4.07 1.40 -10.30
C GLN A 133 4.84 2.43 -9.47
N MET A 134 4.64 3.71 -9.77
CA MET A 134 5.26 4.79 -9.03
C MET A 134 4.78 4.85 -7.58
N ILE A 135 3.48 4.68 -7.35
CA ILE A 135 2.93 4.64 -5.99
C ILE A 135 3.52 3.49 -5.17
N ARG A 136 3.67 2.31 -5.77
CA ARG A 136 4.35 1.18 -5.10
C ARG A 136 5.76 1.54 -4.68
N LEU A 137 6.53 2.12 -5.59
CA LEU A 137 7.91 2.52 -5.32
C LEU A 137 7.99 3.58 -4.24
N ILE A 138 7.17 4.64 -4.34
CA ILE A 138 7.11 5.71 -3.34
C ILE A 138 6.73 5.15 -1.98
N PHE A 139 5.72 4.28 -1.91
CA PHE A 139 5.27 3.71 -0.66
C PHE A 139 6.34 2.86 0.02
N VAL A 140 6.97 1.94 -0.70
CA VAL A 140 8.01 1.08 -0.10
C VAL A 140 9.24 1.88 0.28
N GLU A 141 9.58 2.94 -0.44
CA GLU A 141 10.65 3.85 -0.05
C GLU A 141 10.31 4.59 1.24
N GLN A 142 9.10 5.15 1.36
CA GLN A 142 8.66 5.83 2.57
C GLN A 142 8.54 4.89 3.77
N LEU A 143 8.13 3.66 3.54
CA LEU A 143 8.10 2.64 4.60
C LEU A 143 9.51 2.32 5.10
N TYR A 144 10.46 2.13 4.21
CA TYR A 144 11.88 1.95 4.58
C TYR A 144 12.40 3.17 5.35
N ARG A 145 12.12 4.38 4.87
CA ARG A 145 12.48 5.63 5.53
C ARG A 145 11.92 5.71 6.94
N ALA A 146 10.65 5.38 7.12
CA ALA A 146 10.00 5.34 8.43
C ALA A 146 10.73 4.38 9.39
N MET A 147 11.09 3.19 8.92
CA MET A 147 11.82 2.23 9.74
C MET A 147 13.23 2.72 10.12
N THR A 148 13.91 3.41 9.22
CA THR A 148 15.22 4.00 9.54
C THR A 148 15.09 5.13 10.56
N ILE A 149 14.06 5.98 10.47
CA ILE A 149 13.78 7.03 11.46
C ILE A 149 13.57 6.40 12.84
N LEU A 150 12.74 5.37 12.93
CA LEU A 150 12.43 4.71 14.20
C LEU A 150 13.63 4.00 14.83
N ASN A 151 14.62 3.63 14.04
CA ASN A 151 15.82 2.93 14.50
C ASN A 151 17.07 3.83 14.56
N GLY A 152 16.91 5.15 14.41
CA GLY A 152 18.01 6.11 14.51
C GLY A 152 19.02 6.05 13.36
N GLY A 153 18.64 5.51 12.21
CA GLY A 153 19.50 5.43 11.02
C GLY A 153 19.69 6.78 10.33
N PRO A 154 20.76 6.94 9.53
CA PRO A 154 21.12 8.20 8.89
C PRO A 154 20.43 8.45 7.53
N TYR A 155 19.50 7.63 7.13
CA TYR A 155 18.89 7.69 5.79
C TYR A 155 18.03 8.95 5.59
N HIS A 156 17.31 9.38 6.63
CA HIS A 156 16.43 10.54 6.57
C HIS A 156 17.16 11.81 7.05
N HIS A 157 17.06 12.86 6.27
CA HIS A 157 17.51 14.21 6.61
C HIS A 157 16.33 15.17 6.48
N GLU A 158 16.07 15.95 7.50
CA GLU A 158 15.15 17.09 7.47
C GLU A 158 15.85 18.39 7.13
#